data_38cd5f898b54c11e4cddd9f1981d5514
#
_entry.id   38cd5f898b54c11e4cddd9f1981d5514
#
_cell.length_a   1.000
_cell.length_b   1.000
_cell.length_c   1.000
_cell.angle_alpha   90.00
_cell.angle_beta   90.00
_cell.angle_gamma   90.00
#
_symmetry.space_group_name_H-M   'P 1'
#
loop_
_entity.id
_entity.type
_entity.pdbx_description
1 polymer ?
#
loop_
_entity_poly.entity_id
_entity_poly.type
_entity_poly.pdbx_seq_one_letter_code
_entity_poly.pdbx_strand_id
1 'polypeptide(L)'
;MRPQLLRRISLSLFLGIVYACVPQVHAQPDALPVIHVDNGPNSTAAQAAHYVVLVSLDGFRWDYAKRDHAEHLLALGRRGAWAPEGMLPSFPSLTFPNHYAIVTGLYPEHNGLVANSFYDEARQASYAIRDQKAVTDGTWYNGVPLWSLAESQGMRTACLFWPGSEAEIAGYRPTYYLHFDDKTDEHARIKLVADWLKLPAADRPHFITLYYSDVDHAGHEFGRRVLPGERRIVV
;
A
#
# COMPACT_ATOMS: atom_id res chain seq x y z
N MET A 1 -62.49 67.66 38.55
CA MET A 1 -61.25 66.93 38.83
C MET A 1 -61.23 65.67 37.96
N ARG A 2 -60.35 65.58 36.96
CA ARG A 2 -60.22 64.40 36.06
C ARG A 2 -58.93 63.72 36.40
N PRO A 3 -58.83 62.34 36.54
CA PRO A 3 -57.60 61.63 36.69
C PRO A 3 -56.97 61.29 35.31
N GLN A 4 -55.69 61.50 35.20
CA GLN A 4 -54.88 61.21 34.01
C GLN A 4 -54.63 59.75 33.87
N LEU A 5 -54.82 59.23 32.65
CA LEU A 5 -54.55 57.81 32.25
C LEU A 5 -53.07 57.66 31.84
N LEU A 6 -52.28 56.93 32.61
CA LEU A 6 -50.91 56.59 32.28
C LEU A 6 -50.91 55.41 31.25
N ARG A 7 -50.53 55.75 30.00
CA ARG A 7 -50.24 54.72 28.97
C ARG A 7 -48.92 54.04 29.27
N ARG A 8 -48.93 52.73 29.59
CA ARG A 8 -47.76 51.90 29.63
C ARG A 8 -47.41 51.50 28.19
N ILE A 9 -46.20 51.86 27.72
CA ILE A 9 -45.60 51.41 26.46
C ILE A 9 -44.87 50.13 26.78
N SER A 10 -45.38 48.97 26.28
CA SER A 10 -44.67 47.69 26.32
C SER A 10 -43.69 47.68 25.18
N LEU A 11 -42.38 47.65 25.50
CA LEU A 11 -41.33 47.52 24.56
C LEU A 11 -41.06 45.99 24.41
N SER A 12 -41.56 45.39 23.32
CA SER A 12 -41.30 43.98 22.98
C SER A 12 -39.93 43.88 22.31
N LEU A 13 -38.99 43.33 23.03
CA LEU A 13 -37.64 43.00 22.50
C LEU A 13 -37.74 41.76 21.64
N PHE A 14 -37.67 41.89 20.31
CA PHE A 14 -37.50 40.76 19.39
C PHE A 14 -36.06 40.34 19.39
N LEU A 15 -35.72 39.22 20.07
CA LEU A 15 -34.42 38.58 20.00
C LEU A 15 -34.37 37.73 18.71
N GLY A 16 -33.84 38.30 17.63
CA GLY A 16 -33.58 37.57 16.40
C GLY A 16 -32.41 36.61 16.59
N ILE A 17 -32.69 35.30 16.64
CA ILE A 17 -31.66 34.28 16.61
C ILE A 17 -31.16 34.20 15.17
N VAL A 18 -29.97 34.76 14.91
CA VAL A 18 -29.25 34.56 13.64
C VAL A 18 -28.63 33.18 13.70
N TYR A 19 -29.22 32.22 13.01
CA TYR A 19 -28.57 30.92 12.75
C TYR A 19 -27.39 31.17 11.80
N ALA A 20 -26.21 31.29 12.36
CA ALA A 20 -24.97 31.22 11.57
C ALA A 20 -24.89 29.82 10.99
N CYS A 21 -25.10 29.70 9.68
CA CYS A 21 -24.85 28.49 8.91
C CYS A 21 -23.31 28.30 8.88
N VAL A 22 -22.77 27.57 9.86
CA VAL A 22 -21.38 27.15 9.84
C VAL A 22 -21.29 26.08 8.74
N PRO A 23 -20.52 26.29 7.67
CA PRO A 23 -20.32 25.23 6.69
C PRO A 23 -19.70 24.05 7.41
N GLN A 24 -20.39 22.91 7.44
CA GLN A 24 -19.79 21.67 7.84
C GLN A 24 -18.67 21.37 6.82
N VAL A 25 -17.44 21.60 7.23
CA VAL A 25 -16.28 21.07 6.54
C VAL A 25 -16.41 19.56 6.68
N HIS A 26 -16.94 18.91 5.66
CA HIS A 26 -16.80 17.48 5.52
C HIS A 26 -15.30 17.24 5.41
N ALA A 27 -14.69 16.70 6.47
CA ALA A 27 -13.36 16.16 6.39
C ALA A 27 -13.38 15.15 5.23
N GLN A 28 -12.65 15.43 4.17
CA GLN A 28 -12.38 14.42 3.17
C GLN A 28 -11.77 13.24 3.92
N PRO A 29 -12.17 12.00 3.62
CA PRO A 29 -11.48 10.83 4.19
C PRO A 29 -9.99 11.05 3.97
N ASP A 30 -9.23 11.01 5.06
CA ASP A 30 -7.83 11.39 5.11
C ASP A 30 -7.10 10.72 3.94
N ALA A 31 -6.48 11.52 3.08
CA ALA A 31 -5.68 11.00 1.99
C ALA A 31 -4.55 10.15 2.60
N LEU A 32 -4.29 8.97 2.03
CA LEU A 32 -3.22 8.10 2.53
C LEU A 32 -1.90 8.88 2.59
N PRO A 33 -1.05 8.65 3.61
CA PRO A 33 0.18 9.41 3.83
C PRO A 33 1.28 9.00 2.84
N VAL A 34 1.09 9.35 1.58
CA VAL A 34 2.06 9.08 0.51
C VAL A 34 3.31 9.90 0.71
N ILE A 35 4.45 9.24 0.72
CA ILE A 35 5.76 9.89 0.70
C ILE A 35 6.18 10.03 -0.76
N HIS A 36 6.55 11.24 -1.14
CA HIS A 36 7.05 11.58 -2.48
C HIS A 36 8.54 11.87 -2.42
N VAL A 37 9.31 11.14 -3.20
CA VAL A 37 10.75 11.38 -3.40
C VAL A 37 10.94 11.99 -4.78
N ASP A 38 11.62 13.12 -4.82
CA ASP A 38 11.95 13.77 -6.11
C ASP A 38 13.11 13.05 -6.79
N ASN A 39 12.79 12.12 -7.65
CA ASN A 39 13.73 11.45 -8.54
C ASN A 39 13.75 12.09 -9.96
N GLY A 40 13.14 13.27 -10.12
CA GLY A 40 12.92 13.95 -11.40
C GLY A 40 11.73 13.38 -12.19
N PRO A 41 11.41 13.87 -13.38
CA PRO A 41 10.31 13.39 -14.20
C PRO A 41 10.65 12.08 -14.94
N ASN A 42 9.63 11.36 -15.42
CA ASN A 42 9.82 10.27 -16.38
C ASN A 42 10.61 10.76 -17.61
N SER A 43 11.61 10.00 -18.02
CA SER A 43 12.27 10.20 -19.30
C SER A 43 11.28 10.02 -20.47
N THR A 44 11.57 10.57 -21.64
CA THR A 44 10.73 10.41 -22.83
C THR A 44 10.52 8.92 -23.17
N ALA A 45 11.54 8.09 -22.98
CA ALA A 45 11.44 6.65 -23.20
C ALA A 45 10.51 5.98 -22.17
N ALA A 46 10.62 6.37 -20.91
CA ALA A 46 9.75 5.86 -19.84
C ALA A 46 8.29 6.25 -20.06
N GLN A 47 8.01 7.49 -20.52
CA GLN A 47 6.63 7.92 -20.83
C GLN A 47 5.96 7.11 -21.95
N ALA A 48 6.75 6.51 -22.84
CA ALA A 48 6.28 5.65 -23.92
C ALA A 48 6.24 4.15 -23.54
N ALA A 49 6.77 3.80 -22.37
CA ALA A 49 6.85 2.40 -21.93
C ALA A 49 5.47 1.87 -21.46
N HIS A 50 5.34 0.54 -21.46
CA HIS A 50 4.18 -0.13 -20.87
C HIS A 50 4.15 0.05 -19.33
N TYR A 51 2.95 -0.09 -18.78
CA TYR A 51 2.74 -0.13 -17.34
C TYR A 51 2.84 -1.55 -16.82
N VAL A 52 3.46 -1.71 -15.65
CA VAL A 52 3.48 -2.97 -14.91
C VAL A 52 2.94 -2.71 -13.50
N VAL A 53 1.91 -3.45 -13.14
CA VAL A 53 1.38 -3.49 -11.77
C VAL A 53 1.64 -4.88 -11.22
N LEU A 54 2.54 -4.97 -10.26
CA LEU A 54 2.89 -6.21 -9.56
C LEU A 54 2.08 -6.29 -8.27
N VAL A 55 1.11 -7.20 -8.23
CA VAL A 55 0.24 -7.40 -7.07
C VAL A 55 0.65 -8.68 -6.34
N SER A 56 0.81 -8.61 -5.02
CA SER A 56 0.99 -9.77 -4.17
C SER A 56 -0.15 -9.88 -3.16
N LEU A 57 -0.68 -11.07 -3.05
CA LEU A 57 -1.60 -11.50 -2.01
C LEU A 57 -0.82 -12.49 -1.12
N ASP A 58 -0.26 -12.00 -0.01
CA ASP A 58 0.57 -12.84 0.87
C ASP A 58 -0.24 -13.99 1.47
N GLY A 59 0.37 -15.16 1.60
CA GLY A 59 -0.31 -16.35 2.09
C GLY A 59 -1.35 -16.96 1.13
N PHE A 60 -1.53 -16.39 -0.07
CA PHE A 60 -2.52 -16.87 -1.04
C PHE A 60 -2.00 -18.10 -1.78
N ARG A 61 -2.56 -19.27 -1.45
CA ARG A 61 -2.16 -20.55 -2.05
C ARG A 61 -2.75 -20.70 -3.46
N TRP A 62 -2.04 -21.42 -4.32
CA TRP A 62 -2.35 -21.61 -5.74
C TRP A 62 -3.77 -22.12 -6.04
N ASP A 63 -4.38 -22.86 -5.11
CA ASP A 63 -5.73 -23.42 -5.27
C ASP A 63 -6.85 -22.55 -4.68
N TYR A 64 -6.51 -21.50 -3.91
CA TYR A 64 -7.50 -20.65 -3.23
C TYR A 64 -8.45 -19.96 -4.20
N ALA A 65 -7.97 -19.50 -5.35
CA ALA A 65 -8.82 -18.85 -6.33
C ALA A 65 -9.98 -19.75 -6.79
N LYS A 66 -9.71 -21.05 -6.98
CA LYS A 66 -10.76 -22.02 -7.36
C LYS A 66 -11.61 -22.42 -6.16
N ARG A 67 -10.97 -22.72 -5.02
CA ARG A 67 -11.64 -23.19 -3.81
C ARG A 67 -12.62 -22.16 -3.25
N ASP A 68 -12.22 -20.90 -3.24
CA ASP A 68 -12.96 -19.80 -2.60
C ASP A 68 -13.70 -18.92 -3.63
N HIS A 69 -13.79 -19.39 -4.90
CA HIS A 69 -14.54 -18.73 -5.96
C HIS A 69 -14.12 -17.27 -6.22
N ALA A 70 -12.81 -17.00 -6.25
CA ALA A 70 -12.27 -15.68 -6.59
C ALA A 70 -12.43 -15.40 -8.10
N GLU A 71 -13.68 -15.10 -8.53
CA GLU A 71 -14.06 -15.06 -9.94
C GLU A 71 -13.26 -14.03 -10.75
N HIS A 72 -12.89 -12.90 -10.16
CA HIS A 72 -12.09 -11.88 -10.85
C HIS A 72 -10.67 -12.38 -11.15
N LEU A 73 -10.01 -13.06 -10.20
CA LEU A 73 -8.69 -13.66 -10.43
C LEU A 73 -8.76 -14.79 -11.47
N LEU A 74 -9.78 -15.64 -11.37
CA LEU A 74 -10.01 -16.70 -12.36
C LEU A 74 -10.27 -16.12 -13.75
N ALA A 75 -11.05 -15.04 -13.86
CA ALA A 75 -11.30 -14.36 -15.11
C ALA A 75 -10.04 -13.71 -15.68
N LEU A 76 -9.20 -13.12 -14.83
CA LEU A 76 -7.90 -12.57 -15.24
C LEU A 76 -6.99 -13.67 -15.78
N GLY A 77 -6.88 -14.79 -15.09
CA GLY A 77 -6.11 -15.96 -15.52
C GLY A 77 -6.58 -16.53 -16.87
N ARG A 78 -7.90 -16.57 -17.12
CA ARG A 78 -8.47 -17.00 -18.41
C ARG A 78 -8.12 -16.07 -19.58
N ARG A 79 -7.90 -14.78 -19.31
CA ARG A 79 -7.56 -13.78 -20.34
C ARG A 79 -6.07 -13.57 -20.52
N GLY A 80 -5.26 -14.02 -19.57
CA GLY A 80 -3.83 -13.86 -19.55
C GLY A 80 -3.10 -15.21 -19.46
N ALA A 81 -2.00 -15.23 -18.72
CA ALA A 81 -1.25 -16.44 -18.40
C ALA A 81 -1.58 -16.89 -16.96
N TRP A 82 -1.66 -18.19 -16.75
CA TRP A 82 -1.95 -18.79 -15.47
C TRP A 82 -0.97 -19.93 -15.18
N ALA A 83 -0.34 -19.92 -14.00
CA ALA A 83 0.46 -21.03 -13.50
C ALA A 83 -0.46 -21.97 -12.69
N PRO A 84 -0.84 -23.13 -13.22
CA PRO A 84 -1.88 -23.98 -12.62
C PRO A 84 -1.49 -24.57 -11.25
N GLU A 85 -0.18 -24.72 -11.01
CA GLU A 85 0.39 -25.25 -9.76
C GLU A 85 1.01 -24.14 -8.89
N GLY A 86 0.82 -22.87 -9.29
CA GLY A 86 1.37 -21.71 -8.61
C GLY A 86 2.84 -21.46 -8.90
N MET A 87 3.41 -20.57 -8.13
CA MET A 87 4.84 -20.24 -8.13
C MET A 87 5.49 -20.83 -6.89
N LEU A 88 6.63 -21.47 -7.03
CA LEU A 88 7.42 -21.92 -5.88
C LEU A 88 8.07 -20.70 -5.20
N PRO A 89 7.78 -20.45 -3.92
CA PRO A 89 8.45 -19.38 -3.19
C PRO A 89 9.92 -19.72 -2.96
N SER A 90 10.74 -18.68 -2.72
CA SER A 90 12.11 -18.89 -2.23
C SER A 90 12.08 -19.41 -0.79
N PHE A 91 13.13 -20.14 -0.40
CA PHE A 91 13.31 -20.56 0.99
C PHE A 91 14.20 -19.55 1.74
N PRO A 92 13.82 -19.15 2.97
CA PRO A 92 12.56 -19.46 3.66
C PRO A 92 11.38 -18.71 3.04
N SER A 93 10.23 -19.39 2.96
CA SER A 93 8.98 -18.83 2.41
C SER A 93 8.30 -17.90 3.42
N LEU A 94 9.05 -16.92 3.91
CA LEU A 94 8.60 -15.87 4.81
C LEU A 94 8.36 -14.58 4.04
N THR A 95 7.57 -13.67 4.58
CA THR A 95 7.12 -12.45 3.92
C THR A 95 8.27 -11.67 3.29
N PHE A 96 9.24 -11.18 4.08
CA PHE A 96 10.30 -10.33 3.56
C PHE A 96 11.29 -11.08 2.66
N PRO A 97 11.86 -12.25 3.06
CA PRO A 97 12.77 -13.00 2.20
C PRO A 97 12.18 -13.29 0.83
N ASN A 98 10.94 -13.80 0.78
CA ASN A 98 10.32 -14.19 -0.48
C ASN A 98 9.94 -13.00 -1.35
N HIS A 99 9.30 -11.96 -0.79
CA HIS A 99 8.91 -10.77 -1.56
C HIS A 99 10.12 -10.00 -2.09
N TYR A 100 11.20 -9.94 -1.31
CA TYR A 100 12.41 -9.28 -1.76
C TYR A 100 13.15 -10.11 -2.82
N ALA A 101 13.08 -11.45 -2.74
CA ALA A 101 13.59 -12.32 -3.80
C ALA A 101 12.85 -12.12 -5.13
N ILE A 102 11.52 -11.92 -5.11
CA ILE A 102 10.71 -11.66 -6.31
C ILE A 102 11.18 -10.41 -7.05
N VAL A 103 11.52 -9.35 -6.33
CA VAL A 103 11.87 -8.06 -6.94
C VAL A 103 13.36 -7.87 -7.22
N THR A 104 14.22 -8.77 -6.72
CA THR A 104 15.66 -8.73 -6.98
C THR A 104 16.15 -9.86 -7.88
N GLY A 105 15.37 -10.95 -7.96
CA GLY A 105 15.83 -12.20 -8.62
C GLY A 105 16.92 -12.93 -7.85
N LEU A 106 17.20 -12.54 -6.60
CA LEU A 106 18.24 -13.13 -5.75
C LEU A 106 17.61 -13.94 -4.63
N TYR A 107 18.18 -15.12 -4.34
CA TYR A 107 17.79 -15.88 -3.15
C TYR A 107 18.17 -15.13 -1.85
N PRO A 108 17.49 -15.41 -0.72
CA PRO A 108 17.69 -14.73 0.55
C PRO A 108 19.15 -14.70 1.03
N GLU A 109 19.93 -15.74 0.78
CA GLU A 109 21.37 -15.79 1.09
C GLU A 109 22.21 -14.75 0.34
N HIS A 110 21.70 -14.24 -0.80
CA HIS A 110 22.38 -13.24 -1.63
C HIS A 110 21.75 -11.86 -1.48
N ASN A 111 20.44 -11.79 -1.19
CA ASN A 111 19.74 -10.52 -1.05
C ASN A 111 19.80 -9.91 0.36
N GLY A 112 20.34 -10.65 1.34
CA GLY A 112 20.56 -10.21 2.71
C GLY A 112 19.39 -10.44 3.67
N LEU A 113 18.18 -10.71 3.19
CA LEU A 113 17.00 -10.93 4.02
C LEU A 113 16.75 -12.42 4.25
N VAL A 114 17.45 -13.01 5.21
CA VAL A 114 17.41 -14.45 5.49
C VAL A 114 16.21 -14.89 6.34
N ALA A 115 15.55 -13.95 7.02
CA ALA A 115 14.33 -14.17 7.81
C ALA A 115 13.56 -12.85 8.01
N ASN A 116 12.32 -12.94 8.55
CA ASN A 116 11.59 -11.76 9.01
C ASN A 116 12.22 -11.10 10.25
N SER A 117 13.03 -11.86 11.00
CA SER A 117 13.83 -11.36 12.13
C SER A 117 15.07 -12.25 12.28
N PHE A 118 16.24 -11.63 12.39
CA PHE A 118 17.53 -12.33 12.56
C PHE A 118 18.56 -11.40 13.21
N TYR A 119 19.60 -12.00 13.77
CA TYR A 119 20.78 -11.30 14.25
C TYR A 119 21.94 -11.49 13.29
N ASP A 120 22.61 -10.41 12.93
CA ASP A 120 23.80 -10.42 12.08
C ASP A 120 25.03 -10.22 12.99
N GLU A 121 25.84 -11.27 13.09
CA GLU A 121 27.05 -11.25 13.92
C GLU A 121 28.12 -10.27 13.40
N ALA A 122 28.23 -10.10 12.09
CA ALA A 122 29.21 -9.17 11.54
C ALA A 122 28.84 -7.72 11.82
N ARG A 123 27.55 -7.42 11.84
CA ARG A 123 27.02 -6.07 12.16
C ARG A 123 26.82 -5.86 13.66
N GLN A 124 26.81 -6.94 14.46
CA GLN A 124 26.40 -6.89 15.89
C GLN A 124 25.03 -6.21 16.05
N ALA A 125 24.09 -6.50 15.16
CA ALA A 125 22.79 -5.86 15.10
C ALA A 125 21.69 -6.86 14.69
N SER A 126 20.45 -6.54 15.07
CA SER A 126 19.28 -7.33 14.70
C SER A 126 18.46 -6.62 13.62
N TYR A 127 17.98 -7.40 12.67
CA TYR A 127 16.91 -7.01 11.75
C TYR A 127 15.58 -7.56 12.24
N ALA A 128 14.52 -6.78 12.17
CA ALA A 128 13.15 -7.25 12.39
C ALA A 128 12.16 -6.42 11.57
N ILE A 129 11.20 -7.08 10.92
CA ILE A 129 10.17 -6.41 10.10
C ILE A 129 9.26 -5.47 10.87
N ARG A 130 9.23 -5.57 12.21
CA ARG A 130 8.47 -4.67 13.10
C ARG A 130 9.32 -3.50 13.61
N ASP A 131 10.60 -3.47 13.30
CA ASP A 131 11.48 -2.36 13.63
C ASP A 131 11.59 -1.42 12.43
N GLN A 132 10.91 -0.29 12.51
CA GLN A 132 10.90 0.73 11.45
C GLN A 132 12.31 1.22 11.10
N LYS A 133 13.24 1.27 12.06
CA LYS A 133 14.63 1.67 11.78
C LYS A 133 15.34 0.63 10.91
N ALA A 134 15.14 -0.66 11.19
CA ALA A 134 15.72 -1.72 10.38
C ALA A 134 15.10 -1.76 8.99
N VAL A 135 13.75 -1.65 8.87
CA VAL A 135 13.06 -1.72 7.56
C VAL A 135 13.43 -0.57 6.64
N THR A 136 13.75 0.60 7.18
CA THR A 136 14.12 1.79 6.39
C THR A 136 15.62 1.95 6.15
N ASP A 137 16.43 1.10 6.76
CA ASP A 137 17.89 1.09 6.57
C ASP A 137 18.26 0.21 5.36
N GLY A 138 18.60 0.87 4.25
CA GLY A 138 19.00 0.22 2.99
C GLY A 138 20.20 -0.70 3.09
N THR A 139 21.01 -0.57 4.15
CA THR A 139 22.22 -1.41 4.32
C THR A 139 21.93 -2.87 4.62
N TRP A 140 20.70 -3.22 5.01
CA TRP A 140 20.25 -4.59 5.19
C TRP A 140 19.92 -5.31 3.89
N TYR A 141 19.75 -4.57 2.80
CA TYR A 141 19.22 -5.06 1.53
C TYR A 141 20.31 -5.12 0.48
N ASN A 142 20.66 -6.32 0.04
CA ASN A 142 21.59 -6.52 -1.06
C ASN A 142 20.84 -6.70 -2.39
N GLY A 143 21.56 -6.46 -3.50
CA GLY A 143 20.97 -6.48 -4.83
C GLY A 143 20.25 -5.18 -5.19
N VAL A 144 19.66 -5.14 -6.37
CA VAL A 144 18.94 -3.97 -6.90
C VAL A 144 17.49 -4.36 -7.15
N PRO A 145 16.53 -3.90 -6.36
CA PRO A 145 15.14 -4.21 -6.60
C PRO A 145 14.62 -3.48 -7.83
N LEU A 146 13.56 -4.03 -8.44
CA LEU A 146 13.00 -3.55 -9.70
C LEU A 146 12.65 -2.06 -9.68
N TRP A 147 12.14 -1.52 -8.56
CA TRP A 147 11.86 -0.08 -8.45
C TRP A 147 13.14 0.77 -8.51
N SER A 148 14.20 0.39 -7.81
CA SER A 148 15.47 1.14 -7.84
C SER A 148 16.11 1.06 -9.23
N LEU A 149 16.02 -0.09 -9.90
CA LEU A 149 16.49 -0.24 -11.28
C LEU A 149 15.70 0.65 -12.23
N ALA A 150 14.37 0.68 -12.13
CA ALA A 150 13.52 1.52 -12.96
C ALA A 150 13.79 3.02 -12.73
N GLU A 151 13.88 3.45 -11.45
CA GLU A 151 14.21 4.83 -11.10
C GLU A 151 15.58 5.26 -11.65
N SER A 152 16.58 4.39 -11.59
CA SER A 152 17.93 4.68 -12.14
C SER A 152 17.93 4.89 -13.65
N GLN A 153 16.90 4.37 -14.36
CA GLN A 153 16.71 4.54 -15.79
C GLN A 153 15.73 5.68 -16.14
N GLY A 154 15.38 6.51 -15.16
CA GLY A 154 14.46 7.63 -15.36
C GLY A 154 13.00 7.22 -15.55
N MET A 155 12.58 6.08 -14.97
CA MET A 155 11.20 5.62 -14.91
C MET A 155 10.66 5.77 -13.49
N ARG A 156 9.59 6.54 -13.32
CA ARG A 156 8.95 6.74 -12.00
C ARG A 156 8.25 5.47 -11.56
N THR A 157 8.39 5.17 -10.25
CA THR A 157 7.81 3.98 -9.63
C THR A 157 6.95 4.34 -8.44
N ALA A 158 6.04 3.46 -8.09
CA ALA A 158 5.22 3.57 -6.88
C ALA A 158 5.17 2.24 -6.15
N CYS A 159 5.41 2.25 -4.84
CA CYS A 159 5.38 1.05 -4.04
C CYS A 159 4.40 1.21 -2.87
N LEU A 160 3.36 0.37 -2.87
CA LEU A 160 2.38 0.33 -1.82
C LEU A 160 2.62 -0.93 -0.99
N PHE A 161 3.30 -0.75 0.14
CA PHE A 161 3.58 -1.75 1.17
C PHE A 161 4.47 -2.95 0.75
N TRP A 162 5.13 -2.89 -0.39
CA TRP A 162 6.01 -4.00 -0.78
C TRP A 162 7.22 -4.10 0.16
N PRO A 163 7.56 -5.30 0.69
CA PRO A 163 8.72 -5.50 1.54
C PRO A 163 10.02 -4.94 0.96
N GLY A 164 10.69 -4.07 1.72
CA GLY A 164 11.93 -3.39 1.32
C GLY A 164 11.74 -2.06 0.59
N SER A 165 10.52 -1.69 0.20
CA SER A 165 10.29 -0.44 -0.57
C SER A 165 10.42 0.84 0.24
N GLU A 166 10.50 0.75 1.56
CA GLU A 166 10.65 1.90 2.46
C GLU A 166 12.11 2.35 2.62
N ALA A 167 13.06 1.51 2.20
CA ALA A 167 14.49 1.79 2.29
C ALA A 167 15.05 2.40 1.00
N GLU A 168 16.12 3.19 1.15
CA GLU A 168 16.93 3.58 0.00
C GLU A 168 17.88 2.45 -0.36
N ILE A 169 17.68 1.84 -1.52
CA ILE A 169 18.45 0.70 -1.98
C ILE A 169 19.07 1.03 -3.32
N ALA A 170 20.37 0.77 -3.46
CA ALA A 170 21.14 1.11 -4.65
C ALA A 170 21.00 2.59 -5.07
N GLY A 171 20.89 3.50 -4.09
CA GLY A 171 20.79 4.94 -4.28
C GLY A 171 19.41 5.47 -4.66
N TYR A 172 18.37 4.63 -4.65
CA TYR A 172 17.02 5.03 -5.02
C TYR A 172 15.98 4.50 -4.05
N ARG A 173 14.96 5.33 -3.77
CA ARG A 173 13.65 4.94 -3.27
C ARG A 173 12.62 5.01 -4.40
N PRO A 174 11.47 4.32 -4.29
CA PRO A 174 10.36 4.60 -5.19
C PRO A 174 9.98 6.07 -5.14
N THR A 175 9.59 6.67 -6.28
CA THR A 175 9.10 8.06 -6.30
C THR A 175 7.89 8.25 -5.39
N TYR A 176 7.00 7.25 -5.32
CA TYR A 176 5.85 7.24 -4.41
C TYR A 176 5.89 5.98 -3.56
N TYR A 177 5.81 6.13 -2.25
CA TYR A 177 5.68 4.99 -1.35
C TYR A 177 4.96 5.37 -0.06
N LEU A 178 4.59 4.37 0.74
CA LEU A 178 4.00 4.54 2.06
C LEU A 178 4.74 3.64 3.06
N HIS A 179 4.78 4.07 4.31
CA HIS A 179 5.10 3.16 5.40
C HIS A 179 3.98 2.14 5.58
N PHE A 180 4.34 0.90 5.86
CA PHE A 180 3.36 -0.18 6.02
C PHE A 180 2.40 0.11 7.16
N ASP A 181 1.10 0.03 6.85
CA ASP A 181 0.01 0.10 7.82
C ASP A 181 -1.07 -0.91 7.41
N ASP A 182 -1.18 -1.99 8.18
CA ASP A 182 -2.13 -3.08 7.97
C ASP A 182 -3.60 -2.67 8.13
N LYS A 183 -3.86 -1.50 8.75
CA LYS A 183 -5.20 -0.93 8.92
C LYS A 183 -5.68 -0.12 7.73
N THR A 184 -4.80 0.13 6.76
CA THR A 184 -5.17 0.87 5.56
C THR A 184 -6.24 0.11 4.79
N ASP A 185 -7.36 0.76 4.55
CA ASP A 185 -8.50 0.22 3.81
C ASP A 185 -8.12 -0.24 2.40
N GLU A 186 -8.58 -1.41 1.99
CA GLU A 186 -8.23 -2.04 0.71
C GLU A 186 -8.72 -1.22 -0.48
N HIS A 187 -9.92 -0.63 -0.39
CA HIS A 187 -10.46 0.24 -1.45
C HIS A 187 -9.65 1.54 -1.55
N ALA A 188 -9.13 2.06 -0.43
CA ALA A 188 -8.25 3.21 -0.43
C ALA A 188 -6.92 2.88 -1.15
N ARG A 189 -6.37 1.67 -0.97
CA ARG A 189 -5.18 1.20 -1.72
C ARG A 189 -5.45 1.16 -3.22
N ILE A 190 -6.58 0.58 -3.64
CA ILE A 190 -6.96 0.51 -5.06
C ILE A 190 -7.18 1.91 -5.63
N LYS A 191 -7.89 2.78 -4.89
CA LYS A 191 -8.11 4.17 -5.29
C LYS A 191 -6.80 4.91 -5.51
N LEU A 192 -5.83 4.76 -4.60
CA LEU A 192 -4.53 5.41 -4.71
C LEU A 192 -3.79 4.98 -5.99
N VAL A 193 -3.77 3.67 -6.29
CA VAL A 193 -3.18 3.17 -7.55
C VAL A 193 -3.89 3.77 -8.78
N ALA A 194 -5.22 3.83 -8.76
CA ALA A 194 -5.98 4.44 -9.84
C ALA A 194 -5.70 5.94 -9.98
N ASP A 195 -5.44 6.65 -8.89
CA ASP A 195 -5.10 8.07 -8.92
C ASP A 195 -3.66 8.28 -9.43
N TRP A 196 -2.71 7.45 -9.05
CA TRP A 196 -1.35 7.47 -9.64
C TRP A 196 -1.37 7.28 -11.16
N LEU A 197 -2.21 6.37 -11.65
CA LEU A 197 -2.34 6.13 -13.09
C LEU A 197 -3.00 7.29 -13.87
N LYS A 198 -3.58 8.27 -13.17
CA LYS A 198 -4.14 9.50 -13.77
C LYS A 198 -3.17 10.68 -13.76
N LEU A 199 -2.02 10.56 -13.10
CA LEU A 199 -1.02 11.63 -13.06
C LEU A 199 -0.56 12.01 -14.47
N PRO A 200 -0.03 13.24 -14.67
CA PRO A 200 0.63 13.63 -15.90
C PRO A 200 1.72 12.63 -16.31
N ALA A 201 1.97 12.46 -17.60
CA ALA A 201 2.94 11.48 -18.10
C ALA A 201 4.34 11.63 -17.48
N ALA A 202 4.74 12.86 -17.14
CA ALA A 202 6.03 13.12 -16.49
C ALA A 202 6.12 12.50 -15.08
N ASP A 203 5.01 12.42 -14.35
CA ASP A 203 4.97 12.05 -12.94
C ASP A 203 4.33 10.67 -12.71
N ARG A 204 3.68 10.11 -13.74
CA ARG A 204 2.93 8.87 -13.67
C ARG A 204 3.86 7.67 -13.50
N PRO A 205 3.71 6.86 -12.42
CA PRO A 205 4.53 5.67 -12.26
C PRO A 205 4.21 4.62 -13.33
N HIS A 206 5.22 4.04 -13.94
CA HIS A 206 5.11 2.96 -14.92
C HIS A 206 5.35 1.58 -14.31
N PHE A 207 6.00 1.50 -13.16
CA PHE A 207 6.12 0.29 -12.36
C PHE A 207 5.49 0.54 -10.99
N ILE A 208 4.46 -0.23 -10.65
CA ILE A 208 3.72 -0.11 -9.39
C ILE A 208 3.74 -1.46 -8.69
N THR A 209 4.07 -1.48 -7.40
CA THR A 209 3.88 -2.67 -6.57
C THR A 209 2.74 -2.46 -5.58
N LEU A 210 1.97 -3.52 -5.33
CA LEU A 210 0.82 -3.50 -4.42
C LEU A 210 0.82 -4.80 -3.61
N TYR A 211 0.93 -4.68 -2.30
CA TYR A 211 0.98 -5.80 -1.37
C TYR A 211 -0.25 -5.84 -0.47
N TYR A 212 -0.77 -7.05 -0.26
CA TYR A 212 -1.85 -7.36 0.66
C TYR A 212 -1.45 -8.46 1.64
N SER A 213 -1.68 -8.22 2.93
CA SER A 213 -1.39 -9.13 4.05
C SER A 213 -2.61 -9.93 4.53
N ASP A 214 -3.79 -9.63 4.01
CA ASP A 214 -5.09 -10.05 4.57
C ASP A 214 -5.25 -11.57 4.60
N VAL A 215 -4.83 -12.26 3.53
CA VAL A 215 -4.93 -13.73 3.45
C VAL A 215 -3.92 -14.40 4.38
N ASP A 216 -2.72 -13.84 4.52
CA ASP A 216 -1.71 -14.32 5.45
C ASP A 216 -2.19 -14.17 6.89
N HIS A 217 -2.72 -13.01 7.28
CA HIS A 217 -3.27 -12.77 8.60
C HIS A 217 -4.42 -13.72 8.91
N ALA A 218 -5.36 -13.90 7.98
CA ALA A 218 -6.44 -14.87 8.14
C ALA A 218 -5.92 -16.30 8.29
N GLY A 219 -4.87 -16.65 7.53
CA GLY A 219 -4.21 -17.95 7.61
C GLY A 219 -3.54 -18.19 8.97
N HIS A 220 -2.93 -17.16 9.57
CA HIS A 220 -2.33 -17.22 10.89
C HIS A 220 -3.39 -17.31 12.00
N GLU A 221 -4.51 -16.58 11.91
CA GLU A 221 -5.55 -16.54 12.92
C GLU A 221 -6.46 -17.79 12.90
N PHE A 222 -6.84 -18.24 11.72
CA PHE A 222 -7.86 -19.30 11.55
C PHE A 222 -7.29 -20.61 11.00
N GLY A 223 -6.01 -20.67 10.67
CA GLY A 223 -5.37 -21.80 10.02
C GLY A 223 -5.79 -21.95 8.54
N ARG A 224 -5.24 -22.99 7.88
CA ARG A 224 -5.46 -23.25 6.44
C ARG A 224 -6.87 -23.73 6.09
N ARG A 225 -7.70 -24.04 7.08
CA ARG A 225 -9.09 -24.49 6.93
C ARG A 225 -10.03 -23.40 7.41
N VAL A 226 -10.25 -22.41 6.56
CA VAL A 226 -11.45 -21.58 6.72
C VAL A 226 -12.62 -22.45 6.28
N LEU A 227 -13.49 -22.81 7.22
CA LEU A 227 -14.68 -23.60 6.91
C LEU A 227 -15.59 -22.84 5.96
N PRO A 228 -16.25 -23.53 4.99
CA PRO A 228 -17.20 -22.89 4.11
C PRO A 228 -18.28 -22.17 4.92
N GLY A 229 -18.37 -20.86 4.83
CA GLY A 229 -19.37 -20.02 5.49
C GLY A 229 -18.84 -19.02 6.53
N GLU A 230 -17.63 -19.17 7.04
CA GLU A 230 -17.05 -18.29 8.06
C GLU A 230 -15.94 -17.41 7.46
N ARG A 231 -16.32 -16.25 6.98
CA ARG A 231 -15.48 -15.22 6.33
C ARG A 231 -14.95 -15.63 4.96
N ARG A 232 -15.66 -15.20 3.96
CA ARG A 232 -15.19 -15.21 2.57
C ARG A 232 -14.06 -14.19 2.45
N ILE A 233 -12.91 -14.66 1.97
CA ILE A 233 -11.93 -13.73 1.35
C ILE A 233 -12.64 -13.19 0.11
N VAL A 234 -13.13 -11.95 0.18
CA VAL A 234 -13.67 -11.24 -0.97
C VAL A 234 -12.47 -10.60 -1.66
N VAL A 235 -12.00 -11.22 -2.73
CA VAL A 235 -10.96 -10.67 -3.61
C VAL A 235 -11.63 -10.00 -4.81
#